data_4fa887671c9a4edb55c7f202d1daf1ca
#
_entry.id   4fa887671c9a4edb55c7f202d1daf1ca
#
_cell.length_a   1.000
_cell.length_b   1.000
_cell.length_c   1.000
_cell.angle_alpha   90.00
_cell.angle_beta   90.00
_cell.angle_gamma   90.00
#
_symmetry.space_group_name_H-M   'P 1'
#
loop_
_entity.id
_entity.type
_entity.pdbx_description
1 polymer ?
#
loop_
_entity_poly.entity_id
_entity_poly.type
_entity_poly.pdbx_seq_one_letter_code
_entity_poly.pdbx_strand_id
1 'polypeptide(L)'
;MIGRAVRYLDSRTGTAPLVRRGLRYVFPDHWSFLLGEVALYAFVVLLGTGIYLTFFFTASSVQVAYDGSYLPLNGQPMSEAYRSVLEISTGVKAGLLIRQAHHWAANIFLVAIVLHVLRIFFTGAFRKPREVTYYVGLAMLVVALAEGFI
;
A
#
# COMPACT_ATOMS: atom_id res chain seq x y z
N MET A 1 18.67 -16.78 -20.48
CA MET A 1 18.98 -15.33 -20.40
C MET A 1 18.80 -14.78 -18.97
N ILE A 2 17.66 -14.99 -18.31
CA ILE A 2 17.35 -14.48 -16.97
C ILE A 2 18.42 -14.82 -15.92
N GLY A 3 18.97 -16.03 -15.91
CA GLY A 3 19.98 -16.45 -14.91
C GLY A 3 21.35 -15.77 -15.05
N ARG A 4 21.69 -15.21 -16.21
CA ARG A 4 22.92 -14.40 -16.37
C ARG A 4 22.71 -12.99 -15.82
N ALA A 5 21.56 -12.37 -16.10
CA ALA A 5 21.20 -11.05 -15.58
C ALA A 5 21.13 -11.06 -14.06
N VAL A 6 20.49 -12.06 -13.47
CA VAL A 6 20.41 -12.22 -12.00
C VAL A 6 21.79 -12.37 -11.39
N ARG A 7 22.68 -13.20 -11.95
CA ARG A 7 24.06 -13.36 -11.46
C ARG A 7 24.87 -12.08 -11.61
N TYR A 8 24.71 -11.34 -12.70
CA TYR A 8 25.40 -10.07 -12.90
C TYR A 8 24.95 -9.02 -11.86
N LEU A 9 23.64 -8.90 -11.63
CA LEU A 9 23.11 -8.00 -10.62
C LEU A 9 23.58 -8.40 -9.21
N ASP A 10 23.55 -9.68 -8.88
CA ASP A 10 23.99 -10.16 -7.57
C ASP A 10 25.48 -9.92 -7.32
N SER A 11 26.32 -10.09 -8.34
CA SER A 11 27.76 -9.80 -8.21
C SER A 11 28.06 -8.31 -7.97
N ARG A 12 27.14 -7.41 -8.28
CA ARG A 12 27.29 -5.96 -8.07
C ARG A 12 26.63 -5.45 -6.79
N THR A 13 25.51 -6.04 -6.39
CA THR A 13 24.69 -5.56 -5.27
C THR A 13 24.74 -6.45 -4.04
N GLY A 14 25.16 -7.73 -4.18
CA GLY A 14 25.15 -8.69 -3.08
C GLY A 14 23.78 -8.96 -2.48
N THR A 15 22.69 -8.70 -3.24
CA THR A 15 21.32 -8.75 -2.74
C THR A 15 20.69 -10.14 -2.76
N ALA A 16 21.20 -11.08 -3.55
CA ALA A 16 20.61 -12.42 -3.67
C ALA A 16 20.52 -13.18 -2.33
N PRO A 17 21.48 -13.13 -1.40
CA PRO A 17 21.36 -13.75 -0.08
C PRO A 17 20.21 -13.14 0.74
N LEU A 18 20.03 -11.83 0.69
CA LEU A 18 18.98 -11.10 1.40
C LEU A 18 17.59 -11.49 0.88
N VAL A 19 17.43 -11.47 -0.46
CA VAL A 19 16.18 -11.87 -1.12
C VAL A 19 15.87 -13.33 -0.84
N ARG A 20 16.89 -14.23 -0.95
CA ARG A 20 16.71 -15.64 -0.66
C ARG A 20 16.35 -15.92 0.80
N ARG A 21 16.92 -15.16 1.75
CA ARG A 21 16.58 -15.25 3.16
C ARG A 21 15.13 -14.78 3.42
N GLY A 22 14.71 -13.67 2.80
CA GLY A 22 13.33 -13.19 2.88
C GLY A 22 12.30 -14.18 2.32
N LEU A 23 12.56 -14.74 1.13
CA LEU A 23 11.69 -15.72 0.49
C LEU A 23 11.63 -17.09 1.20
N ARG A 24 12.61 -17.40 2.05
CA ARG A 24 12.65 -18.63 2.86
C ARG A 24 12.19 -18.44 4.30
N TYR A 25 11.77 -17.23 4.64
CA TYR A 25 11.26 -16.95 5.97
C TYR A 25 9.91 -17.65 6.16
N VAL A 26 9.89 -18.65 7.05
CA VAL A 26 8.66 -19.35 7.42
C VAL A 26 8.01 -18.60 8.57
N PHE A 27 6.80 -18.12 8.36
CA PHE A 27 6.01 -17.50 9.42
C PHE A 27 5.50 -18.55 10.40
N PRO A 28 5.48 -18.30 11.72
CA PRO A 28 4.91 -19.23 12.69
C PRO A 28 3.42 -19.44 12.44
N ASP A 29 2.93 -20.68 12.51
CA ASP A 29 1.55 -21.08 12.19
C ASP A 29 0.46 -20.56 13.15
N HIS A 30 0.81 -19.73 14.13
CA HIS A 30 -0.19 -19.21 15.05
C HIS A 30 -0.95 -18.01 14.45
N TRP A 31 -2.27 -18.04 14.47
CA TRP A 31 -3.16 -17.03 13.86
C TRP A 31 -2.79 -15.57 14.21
N SER A 32 -2.29 -15.32 15.40
CA SER A 32 -1.92 -13.96 15.84
C SER A 32 -0.68 -13.40 15.12
N PHE A 33 0.14 -14.25 14.50
CA PHE A 33 1.26 -13.81 13.66
C PHE A 33 0.82 -13.44 12.24
N LEU A 34 -0.33 -14.00 11.78
CA LEU A 34 -0.90 -13.70 10.47
C LEU A 34 -1.28 -12.23 10.31
N LEU A 35 -1.55 -11.50 11.39
CA LEU A 35 -1.88 -10.06 11.34
C LEU A 35 -0.78 -9.23 10.67
N GLY A 36 0.49 -9.50 11.00
CA GLY A 36 1.63 -8.84 10.36
C GLY A 36 1.80 -9.22 8.90
N GLU A 37 1.51 -10.47 8.57
CA GLU A 37 1.57 -10.99 7.21
C GLU A 37 0.46 -10.38 6.34
N VAL A 38 -0.77 -10.33 6.84
CA VAL A 38 -1.89 -9.66 6.16
C VAL A 38 -1.59 -8.19 5.91
N ALA A 39 -1.02 -7.48 6.90
CA ALA A 39 -0.59 -6.09 6.71
C ALA A 39 0.47 -5.97 5.62
N LEU A 40 1.46 -6.87 5.58
CA LEU A 40 2.50 -6.88 4.57
C LEU A 40 1.93 -7.10 3.15
N TYR A 41 1.05 -8.08 2.97
CA TYR A 41 0.44 -8.34 1.66
C TYR A 41 -0.48 -7.19 1.23
N ALA A 42 -1.27 -6.64 2.14
CA ALA A 42 -2.09 -5.46 1.85
C ALA A 42 -1.20 -4.26 1.42
N PHE A 43 -0.06 -4.06 2.07
CA PHE A 43 0.90 -3.03 1.70
C PHE A 43 1.50 -3.25 0.31
N VAL A 44 1.84 -4.48 -0.06
CA VAL A 44 2.33 -4.81 -1.42
C VAL A 44 1.26 -4.49 -2.48
N VAL A 45 0.01 -4.82 -2.20
CA VAL A 45 -1.12 -4.46 -3.09
C VAL A 45 -1.27 -2.94 -3.19
N LEU A 46 -1.16 -2.21 -2.06
CA LEU A 46 -1.19 -0.74 -2.04
C LEU A 46 -0.09 -0.14 -2.90
N LEU A 47 1.15 -0.62 -2.78
CA LEU A 47 2.26 -0.15 -3.61
C LEU A 47 1.99 -0.37 -5.10
N GLY A 48 1.60 -1.58 -5.49
CA GLY A 48 1.37 -1.91 -6.90
C GLY A 48 0.21 -1.11 -7.49
N THR A 49 -0.91 -1.05 -6.80
CA THR A 49 -2.09 -0.29 -7.24
C THR A 49 -1.87 1.22 -7.17
N GLY A 50 -1.16 1.71 -6.15
CA GLY A 50 -0.82 3.12 -6.00
C GLY A 50 0.06 3.63 -7.13
N ILE A 51 1.14 2.89 -7.47
CA ILE A 51 2.01 3.24 -8.61
C ILE A 51 1.18 3.33 -9.90
N TYR A 52 0.27 2.39 -10.14
CA TYR A 52 -0.60 2.45 -11.32
C TYR A 52 -1.50 3.71 -11.30
N LEU A 53 -2.12 4.01 -10.17
CA LEU A 53 -3.05 5.14 -10.05
C LEU A 53 -2.35 6.50 -10.23
N THR A 54 -1.08 6.64 -9.84
CA THR A 54 -0.33 7.89 -10.01
C THR A 54 -0.17 8.32 -11.47
N PHE A 55 -0.24 7.40 -12.43
CA PHE A 55 -0.18 7.76 -13.85
C PHE A 55 -1.43 8.47 -14.37
N PHE A 56 -2.54 8.39 -13.64
CA PHE A 56 -3.84 8.91 -14.06
C PHE A 56 -4.40 9.95 -13.09
N PHE A 57 -3.86 10.05 -11.89
CA PHE A 57 -4.33 10.98 -10.87
C PHE A 57 -3.68 12.34 -11.02
N THR A 58 -4.49 13.40 -10.98
CA THR A 58 -4.02 14.79 -11.00
C THR A 58 -4.22 15.42 -9.62
N ALA A 59 -3.12 15.71 -8.93
CA ALA A 59 -3.15 16.35 -7.60
C ALA A 59 -3.34 17.88 -7.75
N SER A 60 -4.58 18.33 -7.93
CA SER A 60 -4.91 19.74 -8.14
C SER A 60 -6.25 20.09 -7.48
N SER A 61 -6.27 21.19 -6.74
CA SER A 61 -7.49 21.79 -6.15
C SER A 61 -8.18 22.81 -7.05
N VAL A 62 -7.66 23.06 -8.24
CA VAL A 62 -8.26 23.98 -9.21
C VAL A 62 -9.65 23.53 -9.57
N GLN A 63 -10.61 24.47 -9.58
CA GLN A 63 -11.99 24.19 -9.95
C GLN A 63 -12.12 24.17 -11.48
N VAL A 64 -12.70 23.09 -11.98
CA VAL A 64 -12.98 22.87 -13.40
C VAL A 64 -14.40 22.41 -13.58
N ALA A 65 -15.01 22.73 -14.73
CA ALA A 65 -16.28 22.11 -15.11
C ALA A 65 -16.00 20.69 -15.60
N TYR A 66 -16.80 19.73 -15.13
CA TYR A 66 -16.67 18.35 -15.57
C TYR A 66 -17.13 18.20 -17.03
N ASP A 67 -16.29 17.64 -17.86
CA ASP A 67 -16.54 17.36 -19.28
C ASP A 67 -16.22 15.89 -19.66
N GLY A 68 -16.17 15.01 -18.67
CA GLY A 68 -15.79 13.61 -18.83
C GLY A 68 -16.93 12.68 -19.26
N SER A 69 -16.65 11.38 -19.28
CA SER A 69 -17.57 10.33 -19.77
C SER A 69 -18.79 10.07 -18.89
N TYR A 70 -18.81 10.53 -17.64
CA TYR A 70 -19.94 10.34 -16.73
C TYR A 70 -20.98 11.48 -16.88
N LEU A 71 -21.88 11.35 -17.82
CA LEU A 71 -22.85 12.36 -18.22
C LEU A 71 -23.65 13.04 -17.08
N PRO A 72 -24.05 12.33 -15.99
CA PRO A 72 -24.82 12.97 -14.91
C PRO A 72 -24.11 14.12 -14.20
N LEU A 73 -22.79 14.21 -14.28
CA LEU A 73 -21.99 15.27 -13.68
C LEU A 73 -21.50 16.32 -14.69
N ASN A 74 -21.86 16.20 -15.96
CA ASN A 74 -21.39 17.11 -17.00
C ASN A 74 -21.80 18.58 -16.69
N GLY A 75 -20.83 19.49 -16.79
CA GLY A 75 -20.98 20.91 -16.48
C GLY A 75 -20.94 21.27 -14.99
N GLN A 76 -20.87 20.30 -14.07
CA GLN A 76 -20.76 20.58 -12.64
C GLN A 76 -19.35 21.04 -12.27
N PRO A 77 -19.20 22.09 -11.44
CA PRO A 77 -17.90 22.52 -10.95
C PRO A 77 -17.36 21.52 -9.93
N MET A 78 -16.12 21.12 -10.11
CA MET A 78 -15.41 20.21 -9.20
C MET A 78 -13.90 20.47 -9.23
N SER A 79 -13.18 19.95 -8.21
CA SER A 79 -11.72 19.99 -8.27
C SER A 79 -11.19 19.09 -9.38
N GLU A 80 -10.09 19.47 -9.98
CA GLU A 80 -9.42 18.68 -11.01
C GLU A 80 -8.99 17.30 -10.47
N ALA A 81 -8.62 17.23 -9.18
CA ALA A 81 -8.34 15.96 -8.50
C ALA A 81 -9.56 15.04 -8.51
N TYR A 82 -10.75 15.54 -8.16
CA TYR A 82 -11.97 14.75 -8.17
C TYR A 82 -12.39 14.33 -9.60
N ARG A 83 -12.22 15.24 -10.58
CA ARG A 83 -12.40 14.92 -12.00
C ARG A 83 -11.52 13.73 -12.41
N SER A 84 -10.21 13.75 -12.06
CA SER A 84 -9.30 12.66 -12.41
C SER A 84 -9.69 11.32 -11.77
N VAL A 85 -10.25 11.32 -10.54
CA VAL A 85 -10.79 10.12 -9.88
C VAL A 85 -12.01 9.56 -10.63
N LEU A 86 -12.89 10.42 -11.14
CA LEU A 86 -14.01 10.00 -11.99
C LEU A 86 -13.51 9.41 -13.29
N GLU A 87 -12.55 10.06 -13.95
CA GLU A 87 -11.95 9.57 -15.20
C GLU A 87 -11.24 8.22 -15.01
N ILE A 88 -10.53 8.01 -13.91
CA ILE A 88 -9.97 6.71 -13.55
C ILE A 88 -11.07 5.65 -13.48
N SER A 89 -12.22 6.00 -12.91
CA SER A 89 -13.31 5.04 -12.67
C SER A 89 -14.11 4.70 -13.92
N THR A 90 -14.26 5.65 -14.86
CA THR A 90 -15.17 5.52 -16.00
C THR A 90 -14.49 5.49 -17.35
N GLY A 91 -13.29 6.09 -17.47
CA GLY A 91 -12.57 6.24 -18.74
C GLY A 91 -11.35 5.34 -18.87
N VAL A 92 -10.69 4.99 -17.74
CA VAL A 92 -9.46 4.19 -17.79
C VAL A 92 -9.80 2.69 -17.74
N LYS A 93 -9.20 1.92 -18.66
CA LYS A 93 -9.37 0.46 -18.69
C LYS A 93 -8.88 -0.17 -17.38
N ALA A 94 -9.74 -0.95 -16.72
CA ALA A 94 -9.52 -1.52 -15.39
C ALA A 94 -9.34 -0.50 -14.24
N GLY A 95 -9.48 0.81 -14.50
CA GLY A 95 -9.25 1.86 -13.51
C GLY A 95 -10.16 1.73 -12.28
N LEU A 96 -11.45 1.46 -12.48
CA LEU A 96 -12.37 1.22 -11.37
C LEU A 96 -11.94 0.04 -10.49
N LEU A 97 -11.53 -1.07 -11.10
CA LEU A 97 -11.08 -2.27 -10.37
C LEU A 97 -9.84 -1.96 -9.52
N ILE A 98 -8.84 -1.30 -10.12
CA ILE A 98 -7.58 -1.00 -9.42
C ILE A 98 -7.82 0.04 -8.32
N ARG A 99 -8.64 1.06 -8.56
CA ARG A 99 -9.03 2.04 -7.54
C ARG A 99 -9.76 1.37 -6.35
N GLN A 100 -10.68 0.46 -6.62
CA GLN A 100 -11.38 -0.27 -5.56
C GLN A 100 -10.44 -1.23 -4.81
N ALA A 101 -9.56 -1.93 -5.53
CA ALA A 101 -8.55 -2.79 -4.90
C ALA A 101 -7.63 -1.99 -3.97
N HIS A 102 -7.19 -0.80 -4.40
CA HIS A 102 -6.39 0.12 -3.58
C HIS A 102 -7.13 0.54 -2.31
N HIS A 103 -8.38 0.99 -2.44
CA HIS A 103 -9.22 1.39 -1.32
C HIS A 103 -9.42 0.27 -0.29
N TRP A 104 -9.79 -0.93 -0.75
CA TRP A 104 -9.98 -2.07 0.15
C TRP A 104 -8.68 -2.53 0.80
N ALA A 105 -7.58 -2.53 0.04
CA ALA A 105 -6.26 -2.86 0.58
C ALA A 105 -5.84 -1.85 1.67
N ALA A 106 -6.15 -0.55 1.52
CA ALA A 106 -5.88 0.46 2.54
C ALA A 106 -6.66 0.18 3.85
N ASN A 107 -7.94 -0.14 3.74
CA ASN A 107 -8.76 -0.48 4.92
C ASN A 107 -8.24 -1.74 5.63
N ILE A 108 -7.93 -2.79 4.87
CA ILE A 108 -7.38 -4.04 5.44
C ILE A 108 -6.02 -3.77 6.08
N PHE A 109 -5.15 -2.99 5.43
CA PHE A 109 -3.84 -2.63 5.95
C PHE A 109 -3.94 -1.90 7.30
N LEU A 110 -4.79 -0.85 7.39
CA LEU A 110 -4.96 -0.09 8.63
C LEU A 110 -5.50 -0.95 9.77
N VAL A 111 -6.52 -1.74 9.51
CA VAL A 111 -7.08 -2.65 10.55
C VAL A 111 -6.03 -3.67 10.98
N ALA A 112 -5.35 -4.31 10.03
CA ALA A 112 -4.36 -5.34 10.32
C ALA A 112 -3.16 -4.78 11.11
N ILE A 113 -2.65 -3.59 10.76
CA ILE A 113 -1.49 -3.00 11.46
C ILE A 113 -1.85 -2.52 12.85
N VAL A 114 -3.05 -1.98 13.08
CA VAL A 114 -3.54 -1.61 14.42
C VAL A 114 -3.63 -2.85 15.30
N LEU A 115 -4.29 -3.90 14.82
CA LEU A 115 -4.42 -5.17 15.57
C LEU A 115 -3.05 -5.82 15.81
N HIS A 116 -2.14 -5.73 14.85
CA HIS A 116 -0.78 -6.23 14.98
C HIS A 116 -0.01 -5.52 16.10
N VAL A 117 -0.06 -4.18 16.15
CA VAL A 117 0.59 -3.38 17.21
C VAL A 117 -0.03 -3.68 18.57
N LEU A 118 -1.36 -3.77 18.66
CA LEU A 118 -2.05 -4.15 19.91
C LEU A 118 -1.65 -5.54 20.39
N ARG A 119 -1.57 -6.50 19.47
CA ARG A 119 -1.10 -7.86 19.78
C ARG A 119 0.33 -7.84 20.34
N ILE A 120 1.27 -7.11 19.71
CA ILE A 120 2.65 -6.98 20.20
C ILE A 120 2.68 -6.38 21.60
N PHE A 121 1.85 -5.37 21.85
CA PHE A 121 1.73 -4.73 23.16
C PHE A 121 1.22 -5.68 24.24
N PHE A 122 0.06 -6.28 24.02
CA PHE A 122 -0.59 -7.14 25.03
C PHE A 122 0.17 -8.45 25.29
N THR A 123 0.90 -8.97 24.33
CA THR A 123 1.74 -10.16 24.53
C THR A 123 3.12 -9.86 25.09
N GLY A 124 3.48 -8.58 25.26
CA GLY A 124 4.81 -8.17 25.70
C GLY A 124 5.93 -8.49 24.72
N ALA A 125 5.60 -8.76 23.46
CA ALA A 125 6.57 -9.13 22.41
C ALA A 125 7.51 -7.98 22.03
N PHE A 126 7.25 -6.77 22.48
CA PHE A 126 8.10 -5.58 22.31
C PHE A 126 9.31 -5.55 23.23
N ARG A 127 9.40 -6.43 24.24
CA ARG A 127 10.50 -6.43 25.21
C ARG A 127 11.83 -6.81 24.54
N LYS A 128 12.95 -6.51 25.24
CA LYS A 128 14.32 -6.78 24.76
C LYS A 128 14.45 -8.12 24.02
N PRO A 129 15.07 -8.13 22.85
CA PRO A 129 15.81 -7.07 22.15
C PRO A 129 14.99 -6.29 21.10
N ARG A 130 13.63 -6.33 21.13
CA ARG A 130 12.73 -5.85 20.07
C ARG A 130 12.13 -4.46 20.30
N GLU A 131 12.59 -3.74 21.30
CA GLU A 131 12.09 -2.43 21.69
C GLU A 131 12.14 -1.41 20.55
N VAL A 132 13.31 -1.31 19.91
CA VAL A 132 13.52 -0.38 18.79
C VAL A 132 12.59 -0.71 17.62
N THR A 133 12.43 -1.98 17.28
CA THR A 133 11.52 -2.44 16.23
C THR A 133 10.07 -2.05 16.53
N TYR A 134 9.66 -2.14 17.80
CA TYR A 134 8.33 -1.73 18.22
C TYR A 134 8.09 -0.22 18.06
N TYR A 135 9.04 0.62 18.47
CA TYR A 135 8.94 2.07 18.31
C TYR A 135 8.90 2.49 16.84
N VAL A 136 9.70 1.85 15.99
CA VAL A 136 9.65 2.06 14.54
C VAL A 136 8.27 1.68 13.99
N GLY A 137 7.72 0.52 14.40
CA GLY A 137 6.38 0.08 13.99
C GLY A 137 5.28 1.05 14.44
N LEU A 138 5.40 1.60 15.65
CA LEU A 138 4.45 2.60 16.17
C LEU A 138 4.53 3.92 15.38
N ALA A 139 5.75 4.37 15.07
CA ALA A 139 5.95 5.56 14.22
C ALA A 139 5.36 5.36 12.83
N MET A 140 5.57 4.19 12.22
CA MET A 140 4.96 3.84 10.93
C MET A 140 3.43 3.82 10.98
N LEU A 141 2.84 3.33 12.08
CA LEU A 141 1.37 3.39 12.27
C LEU A 141 0.88 4.83 12.29
N VAL A 142 1.56 5.72 13.02
CA VAL A 142 1.18 7.14 13.07
C VAL A 142 1.25 7.78 11.68
N VAL A 143 2.32 7.51 10.93
CA VAL A 143 2.47 8.02 9.55
C VAL A 143 1.37 7.45 8.64
N ALA A 144 1.07 6.15 8.73
CA ALA A 144 0.02 5.53 7.93
C ALA A 144 -1.38 6.09 8.23
N LEU A 145 -1.67 6.43 9.50
CA LEU A 145 -2.92 7.10 9.88
C LEU A 145 -2.98 8.53 9.33
N ALA A 146 -1.88 9.27 9.40
CA ALA A 146 -1.79 10.61 8.85
C ALA A 146 -1.97 10.61 7.32
N GLU A 147 -1.32 9.69 6.61
CA GLU A 147 -1.45 9.51 5.15
C GLU A 147 -2.88 9.19 4.74
N GLY A 148 -3.58 8.36 5.50
CA GLY A 148 -5.00 8.02 5.23
C GLY A 148 -5.97 9.16 5.54
N PHE A 149 -5.53 10.23 6.23
CA PHE A 149 -6.34 11.38 6.60
C PHE A 149 -6.16 12.58 5.65
N ILE A 150 -5.03 12.65 4.96
CA ILE A 150 -4.69 13.69 3.98
C ILE A 150 -5.31 13.36 2.63
#